data_dc1060a4cfb7c552080f0e9e54111da9
#
_entry.id   dc1060a4cfb7c552080f0e9e54111da9
#
_cell.length_a   1.000
_cell.length_b   1.000
_cell.length_c   1.000
_cell.angle_alpha   90.00
_cell.angle_beta   90.00
_cell.angle_gamma   90.00
#
_symmetry.space_group_name_H-M   'P 1'
#
loop_
_entity.id
_entity.type
_entity.pdbx_description
1 polymer ?
#
loop_
_entity_poly.entity_id
_entity_poly.type
_entity_poly.pdbx_seq_one_letter_code
_entity_poly.pdbx_strand_id
1 'polypeptide(L)'
;MKFEQIRQLDAMQCGVACLQIVCSFYGRDYSADLLSKICYATTEGVSMLDIKEAANMLGFNTMCARVEIKDLYKASGPCILYWNQNHFVVLLNIKKNQFFNVMDPAKGRVVYSLEEFRQHWISESCNGREEGIVMFMETTSSFYTYKVKKENIIMNDNSFHFFFDYVK
;
A
#
# COMPACT_ATOMS: atom_id res chain seq x y z
N MET A 1 -2.76 2.37 -17.42
CA MET A 1 -3.22 3.56 -16.65
C MET A 1 -2.00 4.24 -16.08
N LYS A 2 -1.97 5.56 -15.99
CA LYS A 2 -0.87 6.23 -15.29
C LYS A 2 -1.21 6.25 -13.79
N PHE A 3 -0.33 5.72 -12.93
CA PHE A 3 -0.58 5.66 -11.48
C PHE A 3 -0.89 7.03 -10.85
N GLU A 4 -0.41 8.11 -11.44
CA GLU A 4 -0.69 9.49 -11.02
C GLU A 4 -2.16 9.91 -11.16
N GLN A 5 -2.95 9.16 -11.92
CA GLN A 5 -4.39 9.41 -12.13
C GLN A 5 -5.29 8.59 -11.19
N ILE A 6 -4.71 7.66 -10.45
CA ILE A 6 -5.47 6.80 -9.55
C ILE A 6 -5.91 7.62 -8.33
N ARG A 7 -7.20 7.54 -8.02
CA ARG A 7 -7.83 8.17 -6.85
C ARG A 7 -8.69 7.17 -6.12
N GLN A 8 -8.80 7.32 -4.81
CA GLN A 8 -9.79 6.57 -4.04
C GLN A 8 -11.21 6.98 -4.42
N LEU A 9 -12.12 6.02 -4.44
CA LEU A 9 -13.53 6.27 -4.76
C LEU A 9 -14.28 6.87 -3.57
N ASP A 10 -13.90 6.47 -2.36
CA ASP A 10 -14.41 6.98 -1.10
C ASP A 10 -13.30 7.00 -0.03
N ALA A 11 -13.59 7.58 1.12
CA ALA A 11 -12.63 7.74 2.21
C ALA A 11 -12.09 6.42 2.76
N MET A 12 -12.83 5.30 2.59
CA MET A 12 -12.47 3.99 3.13
C MET A 12 -11.59 3.17 2.18
N GLN A 13 -11.42 3.63 0.94
CA GLN A 13 -10.68 2.88 -0.10
C GLN A 13 -9.23 3.35 -0.30
N CYS A 14 -8.69 4.13 0.62
CA CYS A 14 -7.32 4.65 0.50
C CYS A 14 -6.27 3.52 0.37
N GLY A 15 -6.40 2.45 1.15
CA GLY A 15 -5.47 1.32 1.10
C GLY A 15 -5.52 0.55 -0.22
N VAL A 16 -6.72 0.31 -0.75
CA VAL A 16 -6.92 -0.32 -2.07
C VAL A 16 -6.30 0.54 -3.17
N ALA A 17 -6.53 1.86 -3.13
CA ALA A 17 -5.97 2.80 -4.10
C ALA A 17 -4.44 2.87 -3.99
N CYS A 18 -3.86 2.80 -2.79
CA CYS A 18 -2.41 2.71 -2.61
C CYS A 18 -1.83 1.46 -3.27
N LEU A 19 -2.44 0.29 -3.07
CA LEU A 19 -2.00 -0.94 -3.72
C LEU A 19 -2.11 -0.82 -5.25
N GLN A 20 -3.20 -0.23 -5.77
CA GLN A 20 -3.38 0.04 -7.19
C GLN A 20 -2.28 0.95 -7.75
N ILE A 21 -1.93 2.02 -7.03
CA ILE A 21 -0.85 2.94 -7.40
C ILE A 21 0.49 2.20 -7.50
N VAL A 22 0.83 1.38 -6.51
CA VAL A 22 2.10 0.63 -6.51
C VAL A 22 2.14 -0.39 -7.65
N CYS A 23 1.06 -1.14 -7.88
CA CYS A 23 0.98 -2.08 -9.01
C CYS A 23 1.17 -1.36 -10.35
N SER A 24 0.47 -0.24 -10.55
CA SER A 24 0.57 0.55 -11.78
C SER A 24 1.94 1.20 -11.95
N PHE A 25 2.61 1.61 -10.86
CA PHE A 25 3.99 2.09 -10.89
C PHE A 25 4.94 1.04 -11.49
N TYR A 26 4.75 -0.24 -11.17
CA TYR A 26 5.52 -1.35 -11.72
C TYR A 26 4.96 -1.91 -13.05
N GLY A 27 4.03 -1.20 -13.68
CA GLY A 27 3.51 -1.53 -15.00
C GLY A 27 2.41 -2.59 -15.03
N ARG A 28 1.75 -2.86 -13.89
CA ARG A 28 0.62 -3.79 -13.79
C ARG A 28 -0.64 -3.05 -13.33
N ASP A 29 -1.57 -2.87 -14.26
CA ASP A 29 -2.85 -2.21 -13.95
C ASP A 29 -3.90 -3.23 -13.52
N TYR A 30 -4.45 -2.99 -12.33
CA TYR A 30 -5.58 -3.74 -11.78
C TYR A 30 -6.74 -2.78 -11.51
N SER A 31 -7.97 -3.25 -11.68
CA SER A 31 -9.14 -2.45 -11.32
C SER A 31 -9.28 -2.32 -9.80
N ALA A 32 -9.84 -1.20 -9.36
CA ALA A 32 -10.13 -0.99 -7.93
C ALA A 32 -11.10 -2.05 -7.39
N ASP A 33 -12.09 -2.48 -8.20
CA ASP A 33 -13.04 -3.53 -7.84
C ASP A 33 -12.33 -4.87 -7.57
N LEU A 34 -11.40 -5.28 -8.44
CA LEU A 34 -10.61 -6.49 -8.22
C LEU A 34 -9.78 -6.39 -6.93
N LEU A 35 -9.04 -5.28 -6.76
CA LEU A 35 -8.20 -5.09 -5.58
C LEU A 35 -9.03 -5.02 -4.30
N SER A 36 -10.21 -4.39 -4.32
CA SER A 36 -11.13 -4.38 -3.19
C SER A 36 -11.54 -5.79 -2.77
N LYS A 37 -11.79 -6.67 -3.74
CA LYS A 37 -12.15 -8.07 -3.47
C LYS A 37 -10.99 -8.85 -2.83
N ILE A 38 -9.79 -8.75 -3.38
CA ILE A 38 -8.63 -9.47 -2.84
C ILE A 38 -8.08 -8.89 -1.53
N CYS A 39 -8.33 -7.60 -1.25
CA CYS A 39 -8.07 -6.98 0.03
C CYS A 39 -9.17 -7.24 1.07
N TYR A 40 -10.25 -7.95 0.71
CA TYR A 40 -11.42 -8.12 1.58
C TYR A 40 -11.96 -6.79 2.14
N ALA A 41 -11.98 -5.77 1.28
CA ALA A 41 -12.38 -4.42 1.67
C ALA A 41 -13.82 -4.40 2.21
N THR A 42 -13.99 -3.78 3.37
CA THR A 42 -15.28 -3.59 4.03
C THR A 42 -15.71 -2.13 3.95
N THR A 43 -16.89 -1.83 4.47
CA THR A 43 -17.37 -0.45 4.62
C THR A 43 -16.52 0.38 5.61
N GLU A 44 -15.73 -0.29 6.45
CA GLU A 44 -14.80 0.34 7.39
C GLU A 44 -13.38 0.51 6.81
N GLY A 45 -13.16 0.05 5.57
CA GLY A 45 -11.88 0.11 4.86
C GLY A 45 -11.11 -1.20 4.89
N VAL A 46 -9.79 -1.08 4.79
CA VAL A 46 -8.84 -2.19 4.81
C VAL A 46 -7.76 -1.93 5.85
N SER A 47 -7.26 -2.99 6.46
CA SER A 47 -6.10 -2.92 7.35
C SER A 47 -4.79 -3.01 6.57
N MET A 48 -3.67 -2.65 7.20
CA MET A 48 -2.34 -2.87 6.65
C MET A 48 -2.08 -4.36 6.36
N LEU A 49 -2.63 -5.26 7.18
CA LEU A 49 -2.51 -6.71 6.99
C LEU A 49 -3.24 -7.16 5.73
N ASP A 50 -4.46 -6.68 5.50
CA ASP A 50 -5.23 -7.03 4.30
C ASP A 50 -4.51 -6.58 3.02
N ILE A 51 -3.93 -5.37 3.04
CA ILE A 51 -3.13 -4.86 1.92
C ILE A 51 -1.88 -5.73 1.72
N LYS A 52 -1.22 -6.12 2.80
CA LYS A 52 -0.04 -7.00 2.75
C LYS A 52 -0.36 -8.35 2.13
N GLU A 53 -1.42 -8.99 2.56
CA GLU A 53 -1.84 -10.29 2.03
C GLU A 53 -2.18 -10.20 0.54
N ALA A 54 -2.95 -9.19 0.15
CA ALA A 54 -3.27 -8.94 -1.25
C ALA A 54 -2.00 -8.66 -2.08
N ALA A 55 -1.07 -7.87 -1.58
CA ALA A 55 0.19 -7.59 -2.27
C ALA A 55 1.04 -8.86 -2.46
N ASN A 56 1.12 -9.72 -1.43
CA ASN A 56 1.82 -11.00 -1.53
C ASN A 56 1.16 -11.92 -2.57
N MET A 57 -0.18 -11.97 -2.62
CA MET A 57 -0.92 -12.72 -3.65
C MET A 57 -0.59 -12.23 -5.06
N LEU A 58 -0.40 -10.94 -5.24
CA LEU A 58 -0.02 -10.34 -6.53
C LEU A 58 1.45 -10.54 -6.90
N GLY A 59 2.25 -11.11 -6.02
CA GLY A 59 3.65 -11.44 -6.26
C GLY A 59 4.65 -10.39 -5.74
N PHE A 60 4.24 -9.55 -4.79
CA PHE A 60 5.18 -8.75 -4.02
C PHE A 60 5.78 -9.55 -2.87
N ASN A 61 7.01 -9.24 -2.52
CA ASN A 61 7.58 -9.53 -1.20
C ASN A 61 7.38 -8.30 -0.33
N THR A 62 6.74 -8.44 0.83
CA THR A 62 6.33 -7.31 1.67
C THR A 62 6.85 -7.43 3.10
N MET A 63 7.22 -6.30 3.68
CA MET A 63 7.60 -6.19 5.08
C MET A 63 6.91 -4.98 5.72
N CYS A 64 6.04 -5.22 6.70
CA CYS A 64 5.47 -4.17 7.53
C CYS A 64 6.35 -3.96 8.76
N ALA A 65 6.70 -2.72 9.04
CA ALA A 65 7.56 -2.37 10.15
C ALA A 65 7.22 -0.99 10.73
N ARG A 66 7.56 -0.82 11.99
CA ARG A 66 7.63 0.49 12.63
C ARG A 66 9.10 0.92 12.61
N VAL A 67 9.40 2.04 11.99
CA VAL A 67 10.77 2.46 11.70
C VAL A 67 10.95 3.97 11.85
N GLU A 68 12.19 4.42 11.96
CA GLU A 68 12.55 5.83 11.91
C GLU A 68 12.65 6.33 10.46
N ILE A 69 12.59 7.65 10.25
CA ILE A 69 12.70 8.26 8.90
C ILE A 69 13.98 7.82 8.18
N LYS A 70 15.10 7.66 8.89
CA LYS A 70 16.38 7.21 8.29
C LYS A 70 16.27 5.85 7.58
N ASP A 71 15.34 4.99 8.01
CA ASP A 71 15.16 3.68 7.41
C ASP A 71 14.39 3.75 6.09
N LEU A 72 13.57 4.79 5.89
CA LEU A 72 12.87 5.02 4.62
C LEU A 72 13.84 5.31 3.46
N TYR A 73 15.02 5.86 3.75
CA TYR A 73 16.04 6.08 2.71
C TYR A 73 16.60 4.79 2.10
N LYS A 74 16.39 3.66 2.76
CA LYS A 74 16.81 2.33 2.29
C LYS A 74 15.79 1.65 1.38
N ALA A 75 14.60 2.26 1.22
CA ALA A 75 13.55 1.69 0.37
C ALA A 75 14.03 1.64 -1.09
N SER A 76 13.91 0.46 -1.71
CA SER A 76 14.31 0.22 -3.11
C SER A 76 13.28 0.72 -4.13
N GLY A 77 12.07 1.06 -3.68
CA GLY A 77 10.96 1.51 -4.51
C GLY A 77 9.82 2.09 -3.69
N PRO A 78 8.65 2.30 -4.30
CA PRO A 78 7.49 2.80 -3.61
C PRO A 78 7.11 1.93 -2.41
N CYS A 79 6.71 2.57 -1.32
CA CYS A 79 6.20 1.90 -0.14
C CYS A 79 4.91 2.55 0.36
N ILE A 80 4.09 1.79 1.07
CA ILE A 80 2.82 2.27 1.63
C ILE A 80 3.06 2.73 3.07
N LEU A 81 2.60 3.93 3.38
CA LEU A 81 2.73 4.55 4.70
C LEU A 81 1.38 4.64 5.38
N TYR A 82 1.36 4.41 6.70
CA TYR A 82 0.22 4.76 7.53
C TYR A 82 0.32 6.23 7.93
N TRP A 83 -0.68 7.00 7.54
CA TRP A 83 -0.64 8.46 7.49
C TRP A 83 -1.71 9.08 8.39
N ASN A 84 -1.35 10.07 9.19
CA ASN A 84 -2.27 10.72 10.13
C ASN A 84 -3.05 9.73 11.03
N GLN A 85 -2.52 8.54 11.25
CA GLN A 85 -3.12 7.45 12.04
C GLN A 85 -4.51 6.96 11.58
N ASN A 86 -4.93 7.31 10.37
CA ASN A 86 -6.24 6.91 9.84
C ASN A 86 -6.29 6.80 8.30
N HIS A 87 -5.17 6.96 7.61
CA HIS A 87 -5.11 7.03 6.15
C HIS A 87 -3.91 6.26 5.62
N PHE A 88 -3.94 5.87 4.35
CA PHE A 88 -2.81 5.29 3.65
C PHE A 88 -2.39 6.17 2.48
N VAL A 89 -1.10 6.31 2.30
CA VAL A 89 -0.48 7.01 1.16
C VAL A 89 0.71 6.21 0.62
N VAL A 90 1.15 6.52 -0.58
CA VAL A 90 2.34 5.89 -1.18
C VAL A 90 3.50 6.88 -1.18
N LEU A 91 4.59 6.53 -0.52
CA LEU A 91 5.87 7.22 -0.69
C LEU A 91 6.51 6.71 -1.98
N LEU A 92 6.63 7.56 -2.99
CA LEU A 92 7.22 7.21 -4.28
C LEU A 92 8.76 7.22 -4.26
N ASN A 93 9.33 8.27 -3.70
CA ASN A 93 10.77 8.44 -3.52
C ASN A 93 11.07 9.62 -2.59
N ILE A 94 12.34 9.71 -2.19
CA ILE A 94 12.87 10.81 -1.40
C ILE A 94 14.00 11.46 -2.22
N LYS A 95 13.89 12.77 -2.48
CA LYS A 95 14.90 13.54 -3.21
C LYS A 95 15.75 14.35 -2.27
N LYS A 96 17.08 14.33 -2.48
CA LYS A 96 18.07 15.10 -1.71
C LYS A 96 17.94 14.90 -0.19
N ASN A 97 17.41 13.75 0.25
CA ASN A 97 17.13 13.41 1.64
C ASN A 97 16.26 14.43 2.41
N GLN A 98 15.50 15.26 1.69
CA GLN A 98 14.71 16.35 2.27
C GLN A 98 13.30 16.47 1.70
N PHE A 99 13.06 15.98 0.48
CA PHE A 99 11.79 16.13 -0.22
C PHE A 99 11.16 14.76 -0.44
N PHE A 100 10.05 14.55 0.21
CA PHE A 100 9.29 13.30 0.20
C PHE A 100 8.18 13.40 -0.83
N ASN A 101 8.32 12.67 -1.94
CA ASN A 101 7.28 12.59 -2.97
C ASN A 101 6.24 11.55 -2.56
N VAL A 102 5.09 12.01 -2.18
CA VAL A 102 3.98 11.19 -1.72
C VAL A 102 2.85 11.24 -2.74
N MET A 103 2.28 10.08 -3.06
CA MET A 103 1.03 9.96 -3.79
C MET A 103 -0.08 9.68 -2.79
N ASP A 104 -0.91 10.67 -2.56
CA ASP A 104 -2.08 10.56 -1.71
C ASP A 104 -3.30 10.22 -2.58
N PRO A 105 -3.98 9.09 -2.37
CA PRO A 105 -5.16 8.72 -3.15
C PRO A 105 -6.29 9.75 -3.09
N ALA A 106 -6.36 10.54 -2.03
CA ALA A 106 -7.37 11.58 -1.86
C ALA A 106 -7.00 12.90 -2.55
N LYS A 107 -5.70 13.25 -2.60
CA LYS A 107 -5.22 14.57 -3.03
C LYS A 107 -4.40 14.54 -4.32
N GLY A 108 -3.79 13.41 -4.64
CA GLY A 108 -2.82 13.27 -5.70
C GLY A 108 -1.38 13.40 -5.22
N ARG A 109 -0.50 13.77 -6.13
CA ARG A 109 0.93 13.88 -5.83
C ARG A 109 1.21 15.14 -5.02
N VAL A 110 1.86 14.96 -3.88
CA VAL A 110 2.30 16.04 -2.98
C VAL A 110 3.77 15.84 -2.66
N VAL A 111 4.51 16.94 -2.57
CA VAL A 111 5.91 16.93 -2.13
C VAL A 111 5.96 17.59 -0.76
N TYR A 112 6.41 16.85 0.23
CA TYR A 112 6.57 17.34 1.59
C TYR A 112 8.05 17.61 1.91
N SER A 113 8.31 18.67 2.65
CA SER A 113 9.58 18.85 3.36
C SER A 113 9.73 17.80 4.47
N LEU A 114 10.93 17.64 5.01
CA LEU A 114 11.16 16.73 6.13
C LEU A 114 10.25 17.03 7.33
N GLU A 115 10.09 18.30 7.67
CA GLU A 115 9.28 18.71 8.82
C GLU A 115 7.79 18.42 8.62
N GLU A 116 7.25 18.76 7.46
CA GLU A 116 5.86 18.46 7.12
C GLU A 116 5.61 16.94 7.08
N PHE A 117 6.53 16.18 6.50
CA PHE A 117 6.43 14.72 6.45
C PHE A 117 6.39 14.10 7.86
N ARG A 118 7.27 14.57 8.76
CA ARG A 118 7.29 14.13 10.16
C ARG A 118 5.94 14.33 10.84
N GLN A 119 5.32 15.50 10.68
CA GLN A 119 4.03 15.83 11.31
C GLN A 119 2.91 14.88 10.90
N HIS A 120 2.97 14.34 9.68
CA HIS A 120 1.95 13.44 9.16
C HIS A 120 2.25 11.96 9.41
N TRP A 121 3.52 11.56 9.34
CA TRP A 121 3.88 10.14 9.32
C TRP A 121 4.26 9.59 10.69
N ILE A 122 4.89 10.38 11.55
CA ILE A 122 5.28 9.90 12.88
C ILE A 122 4.02 9.60 13.69
N SER A 123 3.90 8.36 14.14
CA SER A 123 2.77 7.88 14.93
C SER A 123 3.11 7.70 16.40
N GLU A 124 4.39 7.58 16.74
CA GLU A 124 4.87 7.39 18.10
C GLU A 124 6.19 8.11 18.30
N SER A 125 6.31 8.74 19.46
CA SER A 125 7.57 9.33 19.92
C SER A 125 7.82 8.83 21.34
N CYS A 126 8.83 8.00 21.50
CA CYS A 126 9.21 7.41 22.79
C CYS A 126 10.73 7.43 22.96
N ASN A 127 11.20 7.91 24.12
CA ASN A 127 12.64 7.94 24.45
C ASN A 127 13.52 8.61 23.38
N GLY A 128 13.01 9.68 22.74
CA GLY A 128 13.72 10.42 21.69
C GLY A 128 13.77 9.72 20.31
N ARG A 129 13.05 8.59 20.17
CA ARG A 129 12.84 7.95 18.87
C ARG A 129 11.49 8.34 18.32
N GLU A 130 11.46 8.73 17.07
CA GLU A 130 10.27 9.06 16.32
C GLU A 130 10.06 8.00 15.24
N GLU A 131 8.97 7.28 15.31
CA GLU A 131 8.70 6.14 14.45
C GLU A 131 7.34 6.26 13.76
N GLY A 132 7.29 5.80 12.53
CA GLY A 132 6.06 5.64 11.76
C GLY A 132 5.94 4.24 11.19
N ILE A 133 4.77 3.89 10.70
CA ILE A 133 4.45 2.58 10.15
C ILE A 133 4.58 2.62 8.63
N VAL A 134 5.30 1.64 8.09
CA VAL A 134 5.54 1.47 6.66
C VAL A 134 5.37 0.01 6.23
N MET A 135 4.89 -0.19 5.03
CA MET A 135 4.99 -1.45 4.30
C MET A 135 5.96 -1.28 3.14
N PHE A 136 7.15 -1.85 3.27
CA PHE A 136 8.10 -1.99 2.17
C PHE A 136 7.62 -3.05 1.20
N MET A 137 7.81 -2.81 -0.10
CA MET A 137 7.32 -3.67 -1.16
C MET A 137 8.39 -3.86 -2.23
N GLU A 138 8.63 -5.10 -2.61
CA GLU A 138 9.53 -5.46 -3.69
C GLU A 138 8.83 -6.42 -4.65
N THR A 139 8.96 -6.18 -5.95
CA THR A 139 8.42 -7.11 -6.95
C THR A 139 9.25 -8.39 -7.00
N THR A 140 8.56 -9.52 -7.16
CA THR A 140 9.20 -10.80 -7.48
C THR A 140 8.93 -11.15 -8.95
N SER A 141 9.55 -12.22 -9.46
CA SER A 141 9.24 -12.72 -10.80
C SER A 141 7.76 -13.10 -10.95
N SER A 142 7.14 -13.56 -9.86
CA SER A 142 5.71 -13.89 -9.82
C SER A 142 4.82 -12.68 -10.06
N PHE A 143 5.22 -11.49 -9.63
CA PHE A 143 4.44 -10.27 -9.88
C PHE A 143 4.17 -10.04 -11.38
N TYR A 144 5.15 -10.32 -12.24
CA TYR A 144 5.03 -10.09 -13.68
C TYR A 144 4.34 -11.24 -14.41
N THR A 145 4.30 -12.44 -13.83
CA THR A 145 3.70 -13.64 -14.44
C THR A 145 2.32 -13.98 -13.89
N TYR A 146 1.96 -13.43 -12.74
CA TYR A 146 0.67 -13.71 -12.08
C TYR A 146 -0.50 -13.28 -12.98
N LYS A 147 -1.38 -14.24 -13.26
CA LYS A 147 -2.64 -13.99 -13.97
C LYS A 147 -3.78 -14.16 -12.97
N VAL A 148 -4.53 -13.11 -12.76
CA VAL A 148 -5.76 -13.20 -11.96
C VAL A 148 -6.73 -14.12 -12.69
N LYS A 149 -7.00 -15.28 -12.11
CA LYS A 149 -8.01 -16.19 -12.65
C LYS A 149 -9.39 -15.55 -12.45
N LYS A 150 -10.23 -15.56 -13.51
CA LYS A 150 -11.62 -15.08 -13.41
C LYS A 150 -12.41 -15.78 -12.31
N GLU A 151 -12.07 -17.02 -11.99
CA GLU A 151 -12.65 -17.82 -10.92
C GLU A 151 -12.42 -17.23 -9.52
N ASN A 152 -11.33 -16.51 -9.31
CA ASN A 152 -11.06 -15.80 -8.06
C ASN A 152 -11.89 -14.51 -7.91
N ILE A 153 -12.57 -14.09 -8.98
CA ILE A 153 -13.43 -12.89 -9.01
C ILE A 153 -14.89 -13.26 -8.65
N ILE A 154 -15.27 -14.54 -8.82
CA ILE A 154 -16.59 -15.07 -8.47
C ILE A 154 -16.48 -15.73 -7.09
N MET A 155 -16.12 -14.96 -6.09
CA MET A 155 -16.29 -15.42 -4.73
C MET A 155 -17.55 -14.81 -4.15
N ASN A 156 -18.51 -15.64 -4.26
CA ASN A 156 -19.82 -15.65 -3.68
C ASN A 156 -19.78 -15.50 -2.15
N ASP A 157 -20.90 -15.06 -1.57
CA ASP A 157 -21.20 -14.81 -0.16
C ASP A 157 -20.93 -15.96 0.86
N ASN A 158 -20.14 -16.98 0.51
CA ASN A 158 -19.79 -18.11 1.38
C ASN A 158 -18.29 -18.32 1.58
N SER A 159 -17.52 -17.25 1.77
CA SER A 159 -16.05 -17.25 1.66
C SER A 159 -15.26 -17.83 2.85
N PHE A 160 -15.86 -18.62 3.72
CA PHE A 160 -15.11 -19.21 4.84
C PHE A 160 -14.26 -20.43 4.47
N HIS A 161 -14.44 -21.01 3.27
CA HIS A 161 -13.76 -22.25 2.86
C HIS A 161 -12.43 -22.05 2.11
N PHE A 162 -12.12 -20.82 1.64
CA PHE A 162 -10.95 -20.60 0.79
C PHE A 162 -9.63 -20.44 1.57
N PHE A 163 -9.71 -20.20 2.86
CA PHE A 163 -8.51 -20.00 3.70
C PHE A 163 -7.73 -21.28 3.96
N PHE A 164 -8.34 -22.46 3.82
CA PHE A 164 -7.72 -23.75 4.16
C PHE A 164 -6.97 -24.44 3.02
N ASP A 165 -7.24 -24.10 1.76
CA ASP A 165 -6.57 -24.75 0.62
C ASP A 165 -5.22 -24.11 0.24
N TYR A 166 -4.83 -23.02 0.87
CA TYR A 166 -3.56 -22.33 0.59
C TYR A 166 -2.45 -22.60 1.62
N VAL A 167 -2.73 -23.38 2.65
CA VAL A 167 -1.79 -23.74 3.74
C VAL A 167 -1.40 -25.22 3.67
N LYS A 168 -1.24 -25.75 2.45
CA LYS A 168 -0.60 -27.07 2.25
C LYS A 168 0.59 -26.95 1.32
#